data_a10949319fcb3ca7ad9882f5450b589b
#
_entry.id   a10949319fcb3ca7ad9882f5450b589b
#
_cell.length_a   1.000
_cell.length_b   1.000
_cell.length_c   1.000
_cell.angle_alpha   90.00
_cell.angle_beta   90.00
_cell.angle_gamma   90.00
#
_symmetry.space_group_name_H-M   'P 1'
#
loop_
_entity.id
_entity.type
_entity.pdbx_description
1 polymer ?
#
loop_
_entity_poly.entity_id
_entity_poly.type
_entity_poly.pdbx_seq_one_letter_code
_entity_poly.pdbx_strand_id
1 'polypeptide(L)'
;IYLEPKDSLMLRLNTWDFDESLVFAGVGAERNNILIDCFLEDEKEKKAFFTYNKLKPEKFIHKVDSLTALKFKTFEHYLENHPKETAGFGEILKTALTYPLYARAEKYPIMYAKFSKTGSFPDLDASFFNYRNNISINKDALIYYPPYSQYIRNYLYNETYALGHPPVKKTYSSKFTFDLLSTIDKKIVNKKSKNAFLKQTVVSHFYNKSSCVLNKKPFDKFFELSTSPKDKKHVQQIINDSKAVVKNQMIKDFSVIDYANSTRSITEIIKGKNAMLFFWNQEYYPKNYIASRIKQLSNTYPNIIYIQIEIDGNYKNTIKKIDVKNQFFIDKNSEAQTFLTSKMPRCILVNKIGKVTNGYASFSSYNINQYLKVLNEN
;
A
#
# COMPACT_ATOMS: atom_id res chain seq x y z
N ILE A 1 3.57 -11.70 -14.96
CA ILE A 1 3.72 -12.72 -16.03
C ILE A 1 2.35 -13.33 -16.29
N TYR A 2 1.96 -13.39 -17.57
CA TYR A 2 0.75 -14.08 -18.04
C TYR A 2 1.14 -15.41 -18.66
N LEU A 3 0.44 -16.48 -18.30
CA LEU A 3 0.71 -17.83 -18.78
C LEU A 3 -0.59 -18.53 -19.19
N GLU A 4 -0.53 -19.26 -20.28
CA GLU A 4 -1.55 -20.18 -20.74
C GLU A 4 -1.04 -21.61 -20.80
N PRO A 5 -1.94 -22.61 -20.85
CA PRO A 5 -1.52 -23.99 -21.02
C PRO A 5 -0.60 -24.17 -22.24
N LYS A 6 0.53 -24.86 -22.05
CA LYS A 6 1.59 -25.09 -23.03
C LYS A 6 2.55 -23.91 -23.27
N ASP A 7 2.42 -22.78 -22.56
CA ASP A 7 3.45 -21.75 -22.60
C ASP A 7 4.77 -22.27 -21.99
N SER A 8 5.88 -21.83 -22.58
CA SER A 8 7.23 -22.14 -22.10
C SER A 8 8.09 -20.89 -22.27
N LEU A 9 8.40 -20.23 -21.15
CA LEU A 9 9.09 -18.95 -21.15
C LEU A 9 10.50 -19.06 -20.62
N MET A 10 11.43 -18.46 -21.33
CA MET A 10 12.76 -18.09 -20.82
C MET A 10 12.74 -16.60 -20.49
N LEU A 11 13.34 -16.23 -19.36
CA LEU A 11 13.47 -14.83 -18.93
C LEU A 11 14.94 -14.43 -18.96
N ARG A 12 15.20 -13.26 -19.52
CA ARG A 12 16.49 -12.58 -19.45
C ARG A 12 16.29 -11.22 -18.83
N LEU A 13 17.10 -10.90 -17.84
CA LEU A 13 17.06 -9.60 -17.16
C LEU A 13 18.45 -9.22 -16.66
N ASN A 14 18.67 -7.90 -16.51
CA ASN A 14 19.80 -7.33 -15.80
C ASN A 14 19.32 -6.79 -14.44
N THR A 15 20.00 -7.15 -13.37
CA THR A 15 19.61 -6.75 -12.01
C THR A 15 19.81 -5.26 -11.71
N TRP A 16 20.53 -4.53 -12.53
CA TRP A 16 20.73 -3.07 -12.41
C TRP A 16 19.59 -2.28 -13.04
N ASP A 17 19.04 -2.77 -14.17
CA ASP A 17 17.95 -2.15 -14.94
C ASP A 17 16.85 -3.20 -15.13
N PHE A 18 16.24 -3.63 -14.01
CA PHE A 18 15.39 -4.81 -13.98
C PHE A 18 14.23 -4.72 -14.98
N ASP A 19 13.45 -3.64 -14.91
CA ASP A 19 12.22 -3.52 -15.71
C ASP A 19 12.53 -3.25 -17.19
N GLU A 20 13.49 -2.39 -17.48
CA GLU A 20 13.90 -2.01 -18.85
C GLU A 20 14.63 -3.14 -19.58
N SER A 21 15.24 -4.06 -18.85
CA SER A 21 16.01 -5.18 -19.42
C SER A 21 15.28 -6.51 -19.45
N LEU A 22 14.06 -6.57 -18.89
CA LEU A 22 13.27 -7.79 -18.83
C LEU A 22 12.73 -8.16 -20.21
N VAL A 23 13.19 -9.29 -20.73
CA VAL A 23 12.77 -9.83 -22.03
C VAL A 23 12.36 -11.30 -21.86
N PHE A 24 11.28 -11.67 -22.53
CA PHE A 24 10.80 -13.03 -22.58
C PHE A 24 11.08 -13.65 -23.96
N ALA A 25 11.41 -14.94 -23.98
CA ALA A 25 11.58 -15.76 -25.18
C ALA A 25 10.84 -17.10 -25.01
N GLY A 26 10.50 -17.76 -26.12
CA GLY A 26 9.76 -19.03 -26.13
C GLY A 26 8.26 -18.87 -26.39
N VAL A 27 7.51 -19.93 -26.18
CA VAL A 27 6.05 -19.98 -26.43
C VAL A 27 5.33 -19.10 -25.41
N GLY A 28 4.53 -18.14 -25.87
CA GLY A 28 3.84 -17.15 -25.01
C GLY A 28 4.68 -15.92 -24.66
N ALA A 29 5.90 -15.78 -25.20
CA ALA A 29 6.80 -14.66 -24.93
C ALA A 29 6.24 -13.32 -25.38
N GLU A 30 5.61 -13.25 -26.56
CA GLU A 30 5.09 -12.01 -27.16
C GLU A 30 4.04 -11.36 -26.26
N ARG A 31 3.17 -12.15 -25.61
CA ARG A 31 2.21 -11.68 -24.63
C ARG A 31 2.87 -10.95 -23.47
N ASN A 32 3.95 -11.51 -22.96
CA ASN A 32 4.64 -10.94 -21.80
C ASN A 32 5.50 -9.74 -22.18
N ASN A 33 6.11 -9.75 -23.38
CA ASN A 33 6.88 -8.61 -23.88
C ASN A 33 5.98 -7.38 -24.07
N ILE A 34 4.80 -7.51 -24.70
CA ILE A 34 3.88 -6.36 -24.84
C ILE A 34 3.36 -5.87 -23.49
N LEU A 35 3.17 -6.75 -22.49
CA LEU A 35 2.76 -6.32 -21.14
C LEU A 35 3.87 -5.54 -20.42
N ILE A 36 5.14 -5.88 -20.62
CA ILE A 36 6.28 -5.08 -20.12
C ILE A 36 6.34 -3.73 -20.83
N ASP A 37 6.15 -3.68 -22.13
CA ASP A 37 6.08 -2.42 -22.87
C ASP A 37 4.97 -1.52 -22.35
N CYS A 38 3.77 -2.07 -22.09
CA CYS A 38 2.66 -1.35 -21.45
C CYS A 38 3.05 -0.78 -20.08
N PHE A 39 3.75 -1.57 -19.27
CA PHE A 39 4.22 -1.14 -17.95
C PHE A 39 5.23 0.02 -18.03
N LEU A 40 6.24 -0.10 -18.89
CA LEU A 40 7.26 0.92 -19.10
C LEU A 40 6.68 2.22 -19.67
N GLU A 41 5.71 2.09 -20.56
CA GLU A 41 4.99 3.25 -21.10
C GLU A 41 4.14 3.93 -20.03
N ASP A 42 3.43 3.18 -19.17
CA ASP A 42 2.68 3.72 -18.01
C ASP A 42 3.61 4.51 -17.06
N GLU A 43 4.83 4.02 -16.83
CA GLU A 43 5.85 4.73 -16.03
C GLU A 43 6.25 6.08 -16.64
N LYS A 44 6.44 6.14 -17.96
CA LYS A 44 6.72 7.39 -18.69
C LYS A 44 5.52 8.36 -18.61
N GLU A 45 4.32 7.85 -18.82
CA GLU A 45 3.08 8.63 -18.73
C GLU A 45 2.84 9.22 -17.34
N LYS A 46 3.17 8.49 -16.25
CA LYS A 46 3.06 9.01 -14.88
C LYS A 46 3.78 10.35 -14.71
N LYS A 47 4.94 10.50 -15.33
CA LYS A 47 5.72 11.76 -15.29
C LYS A 47 4.98 12.90 -16.00
N ALA A 48 4.40 12.64 -17.17
CA ALA A 48 3.62 13.64 -17.91
C ALA A 48 2.34 14.04 -17.17
N PHE A 49 1.63 13.08 -16.57
CA PHE A 49 0.41 13.32 -15.80
C PHE A 49 0.62 14.16 -14.54
N PHE A 50 1.83 14.22 -13.99
CA PHE A 50 2.14 15.17 -12.92
C PHE A 50 1.86 16.61 -13.35
N THR A 51 2.16 16.94 -14.62
CA THR A 51 1.86 18.26 -15.21
C THR A 51 0.40 18.36 -15.65
N TYR A 52 -0.15 17.31 -16.27
CA TYR A 52 -1.51 17.31 -16.76
C TYR A 52 -2.56 17.49 -15.65
N ASN A 53 -2.31 17.01 -14.45
CA ASN A 53 -3.17 17.22 -13.27
C ASN A 53 -3.41 18.70 -12.91
N LYS A 54 -2.65 19.63 -13.48
CA LYS A 54 -2.82 21.08 -13.30
C LYS A 54 -3.67 21.74 -14.41
N LEU A 55 -3.98 21.01 -15.47
CA LEU A 55 -4.78 21.50 -16.58
C LEU A 55 -6.26 21.64 -16.15
N LYS A 56 -7.00 22.51 -16.83
CA LYS A 56 -8.46 22.57 -16.71
C LYS A 56 -9.10 21.24 -17.14
N PRO A 57 -10.30 20.89 -16.62
CA PRO A 57 -10.94 19.60 -16.88
C PRO A 57 -11.02 19.22 -18.37
N GLU A 58 -11.43 20.15 -19.23
CA GLU A 58 -11.62 19.91 -20.66
C GLU A 58 -10.28 19.55 -21.34
N LYS A 59 -9.20 20.27 -20.99
CA LYS A 59 -7.86 20.00 -21.51
C LYS A 59 -7.30 18.69 -20.99
N PHE A 60 -7.61 18.36 -19.73
CA PHE A 60 -7.15 17.11 -19.12
C PHE A 60 -7.83 15.90 -19.77
N ILE A 61 -9.17 15.92 -19.87
CA ILE A 61 -9.90 14.78 -20.45
C ILE A 61 -9.54 14.60 -21.93
N HIS A 62 -9.37 15.67 -22.69
CA HIS A 62 -8.89 15.58 -24.07
C HIS A 62 -7.54 14.87 -24.19
N LYS A 63 -6.62 15.06 -23.22
CA LYS A 63 -5.35 14.31 -23.18
C LYS A 63 -5.58 12.83 -22.92
N VAL A 64 -6.48 12.51 -21.98
CA VAL A 64 -6.84 11.11 -21.67
C VAL A 64 -7.44 10.45 -22.91
N ASP A 65 -8.38 11.10 -23.58
CA ASP A 65 -9.06 10.57 -24.77
C ASP A 65 -8.08 10.34 -25.94
N SER A 66 -7.20 11.32 -26.18
CA SER A 66 -6.17 11.21 -27.22
C SER A 66 -5.22 10.04 -26.97
N LEU A 67 -4.76 9.87 -25.73
CA LEU A 67 -3.90 8.74 -25.37
C LEU A 67 -4.66 7.41 -25.43
N THR A 68 -5.92 7.40 -24.98
CA THR A 68 -6.77 6.21 -25.05
C THR A 68 -6.98 5.75 -26.49
N ALA A 69 -7.20 6.68 -27.42
CA ALA A 69 -7.32 6.34 -28.84
C ALA A 69 -6.03 5.70 -29.42
N LEU A 70 -4.85 6.19 -28.98
CA LEU A 70 -3.58 5.56 -29.37
C LEU A 70 -3.45 4.14 -28.79
N LYS A 71 -3.85 3.94 -27.53
CA LYS A 71 -3.82 2.61 -26.89
C LYS A 71 -4.77 1.61 -27.57
N PHE A 72 -5.93 2.08 -28.03
CA PHE A 72 -6.83 1.23 -28.82
C PHE A 72 -6.22 0.82 -30.17
N LYS A 73 -5.54 1.73 -30.86
CA LYS A 73 -4.79 1.36 -32.08
C LYS A 73 -3.71 0.32 -31.82
N THR A 74 -2.98 0.44 -30.71
CA THR A 74 -1.98 -0.57 -30.30
C THR A 74 -2.66 -1.92 -30.04
N PHE A 75 -3.80 -1.91 -29.36
CA PHE A 75 -4.56 -3.12 -29.08
C PHE A 75 -5.07 -3.80 -30.36
N GLU A 76 -5.68 -3.05 -31.26
CA GLU A 76 -6.18 -3.54 -32.55
C GLU A 76 -5.05 -4.12 -33.40
N HIS A 77 -3.95 -3.38 -33.53
CA HIS A 77 -2.77 -3.84 -34.28
C HIS A 77 -2.18 -5.15 -33.72
N TYR A 78 -2.15 -5.30 -32.36
CA TYR A 78 -1.72 -6.55 -31.75
C TYR A 78 -2.63 -7.71 -32.17
N LEU A 79 -3.95 -7.55 -32.09
CA LEU A 79 -4.90 -8.60 -32.44
C LEU A 79 -4.88 -8.94 -33.93
N GLU A 80 -4.67 -7.97 -34.81
CA GLU A 80 -4.50 -8.20 -36.27
C GLU A 80 -3.31 -9.10 -36.56
N ASN A 81 -2.19 -8.88 -35.84
CA ASN A 81 -0.99 -9.69 -36.00
C ASN A 81 -1.07 -11.05 -35.27
N HIS A 82 -2.03 -11.20 -34.34
CA HIS A 82 -2.22 -12.41 -33.56
C HIS A 82 -3.68 -12.91 -33.62
N PRO A 83 -4.17 -13.34 -34.81
CA PRO A 83 -5.59 -13.64 -35.02
C PRO A 83 -6.09 -14.88 -34.24
N LYS A 84 -5.17 -15.66 -33.65
CA LYS A 84 -5.49 -16.82 -32.80
C LYS A 84 -5.34 -16.52 -31.30
N GLU A 85 -5.19 -15.24 -30.95
CA GLU A 85 -5.02 -14.87 -29.56
C GLU A 85 -6.30 -15.13 -28.73
N THR A 86 -6.11 -15.49 -27.47
CA THR A 86 -7.24 -15.82 -26.58
C THR A 86 -7.98 -14.57 -26.12
N ALA A 87 -9.29 -14.73 -25.93
CA ALA A 87 -10.10 -13.65 -25.36
C ALA A 87 -9.62 -13.26 -23.94
N GLY A 88 -9.07 -14.21 -23.19
CA GLY A 88 -8.50 -13.96 -21.85
C GLY A 88 -7.29 -13.03 -21.90
N PHE A 89 -6.35 -13.27 -22.82
CA PHE A 89 -5.23 -12.35 -22.99
C PHE A 89 -5.67 -11.01 -23.55
N GLY A 90 -6.58 -10.99 -24.53
CA GLY A 90 -7.13 -9.76 -25.07
C GLY A 90 -7.73 -8.85 -23.98
N GLU A 91 -8.42 -9.43 -22.99
CA GLU A 91 -8.94 -8.70 -21.84
C GLU A 91 -7.83 -8.11 -20.96
N ILE A 92 -6.77 -8.91 -20.68
CA ILE A 92 -5.60 -8.46 -19.92
C ILE A 92 -4.87 -7.33 -20.63
N LEU A 93 -4.61 -7.49 -21.95
CA LEU A 93 -3.91 -6.47 -22.75
C LEU A 93 -4.72 -5.17 -22.83
N LYS A 94 -6.03 -5.24 -23.11
CA LYS A 94 -6.91 -4.07 -23.09
C LYS A 94 -6.88 -3.37 -21.74
N THR A 95 -6.89 -4.14 -20.65
CA THR A 95 -6.82 -3.61 -19.30
C THR A 95 -5.45 -2.95 -19.05
N ALA A 96 -4.34 -3.57 -19.45
CA ALA A 96 -2.99 -3.01 -19.33
C ALA A 96 -2.86 -1.65 -20.03
N LEU A 97 -3.40 -1.56 -21.23
CA LEU A 97 -3.30 -0.37 -22.07
C LEU A 97 -4.18 0.79 -21.58
N THR A 98 -5.43 0.53 -21.19
CA THR A 98 -6.41 1.62 -21.02
C THR A 98 -6.73 1.96 -19.56
N TYR A 99 -6.74 1.00 -18.65
CA TYR A 99 -7.14 1.26 -17.26
C TYR A 99 -6.20 2.19 -16.48
N PRO A 100 -4.88 2.25 -16.75
CA PRO A 100 -4.03 3.26 -16.13
C PRO A 100 -4.48 4.70 -16.45
N LEU A 101 -4.93 4.96 -17.69
CA LEU A 101 -5.44 6.28 -18.10
C LEU A 101 -6.75 6.60 -17.38
N TYR A 102 -7.67 5.64 -17.32
CA TYR A 102 -8.93 5.80 -16.60
C TYR A 102 -8.73 5.96 -15.09
N ALA A 103 -7.74 5.26 -14.51
CA ALA A 103 -7.37 5.44 -13.11
C ALA A 103 -6.86 6.86 -12.83
N ARG A 104 -6.16 7.46 -13.78
CA ARG A 104 -5.72 8.87 -13.71
C ARG A 104 -6.91 9.82 -13.83
N ALA A 105 -7.88 9.54 -14.70
CA ALA A 105 -9.10 10.34 -14.82
C ALA A 105 -9.91 10.32 -13.52
N GLU A 106 -10.08 9.14 -12.89
CA GLU A 106 -10.72 9.04 -11.58
C GLU A 106 -9.98 9.82 -10.49
N LYS A 107 -8.66 9.85 -10.54
CA LYS A 107 -7.83 10.53 -9.55
C LYS A 107 -7.71 12.04 -9.79
N TYR A 108 -8.00 12.50 -11.00
CA TYR A 108 -7.79 13.89 -11.42
C TYR A 108 -8.44 14.92 -10.48
N PRO A 109 -9.70 14.80 -10.04
CA PRO A 109 -10.30 15.81 -9.16
C PRO A 109 -9.50 16.04 -7.88
N ILE A 110 -9.02 14.95 -7.28
CA ILE A 110 -8.22 14.98 -6.04
C ILE A 110 -6.85 15.63 -6.31
N MET A 111 -6.23 15.30 -7.43
CA MET A 111 -4.91 15.85 -7.79
C MET A 111 -5.03 17.33 -8.18
N TYR A 112 -6.04 17.71 -8.92
CA TYR A 112 -6.33 19.10 -9.25
C TYR A 112 -6.50 19.95 -7.98
N ALA A 113 -7.32 19.48 -7.03
CA ALA A 113 -7.52 20.16 -5.75
C ALA A 113 -6.22 20.35 -4.96
N LYS A 114 -5.26 19.41 -5.05
CA LYS A 114 -3.94 19.53 -4.41
C LYS A 114 -3.06 20.61 -5.04
N PHE A 115 -3.19 20.85 -6.33
CA PHE A 115 -2.39 21.81 -7.09
C PHE A 115 -3.08 23.16 -7.24
N SER A 116 -4.41 23.23 -7.06
CA SER A 116 -5.16 24.46 -7.13
C SER A 116 -4.88 25.37 -5.94
N LYS A 117 -4.89 26.69 -6.17
CA LYS A 117 -4.73 27.68 -5.09
C LYS A 117 -5.85 27.63 -4.07
N THR A 118 -7.06 27.30 -4.50
CA THR A 118 -8.27 27.21 -3.65
C THR A 118 -8.30 25.93 -2.82
N GLY A 119 -7.59 24.88 -3.24
CA GLY A 119 -7.68 23.57 -2.64
C GLY A 119 -9.04 22.87 -2.83
N SER A 120 -9.87 23.37 -3.77
CA SER A 120 -11.20 22.85 -4.08
C SER A 120 -11.17 21.88 -5.25
N PHE A 121 -12.13 20.97 -5.28
CA PHE A 121 -12.38 20.14 -6.47
C PHE A 121 -12.73 21.01 -7.67
N PRO A 122 -12.35 20.59 -8.90
CA PRO A 122 -12.82 21.22 -10.10
C PRO A 122 -14.32 20.97 -10.27
N ASP A 123 -15.02 21.88 -10.93
CA ASP A 123 -16.34 21.62 -11.48
C ASP A 123 -16.20 20.67 -12.67
N LEU A 124 -16.91 19.53 -12.64
CA LEU A 124 -16.82 18.48 -13.65
C LEU A 124 -18.19 18.23 -14.25
N ASP A 125 -18.26 18.35 -15.55
CA ASP A 125 -19.40 17.90 -16.34
C ASP A 125 -19.55 16.36 -16.25
N ALA A 126 -20.78 15.87 -16.36
CA ALA A 126 -21.07 14.44 -16.37
C ALA A 126 -20.34 13.70 -17.50
N SER A 127 -20.14 14.37 -18.65
CA SER A 127 -19.41 13.84 -19.81
C SER A 127 -17.94 13.52 -19.50
N PHE A 128 -17.34 14.17 -18.51
CA PHE A 128 -15.96 13.86 -18.06
C PHE A 128 -15.75 12.38 -17.72
N PHE A 129 -16.81 11.70 -17.28
CA PHE A 129 -16.77 10.28 -16.88
C PHE A 129 -17.36 9.33 -17.93
N ASN A 130 -17.54 9.73 -19.18
CA ASN A 130 -18.13 8.89 -20.25
C ASN A 130 -17.37 7.58 -20.48
N TYR A 131 -16.05 7.54 -20.23
CA TYR A 131 -15.25 6.32 -20.32
C TYR A 131 -15.75 5.20 -19.39
N ARG A 132 -16.47 5.54 -18.30
CA ARG A 132 -17.03 4.55 -17.37
C ARG A 132 -18.04 3.61 -18.02
N ASN A 133 -18.72 4.03 -19.08
CA ASN A 133 -19.69 3.21 -19.81
C ASN A 133 -19.05 1.96 -20.45
N ASN A 134 -17.74 1.99 -20.69
CA ASN A 134 -16.98 0.90 -21.31
C ASN A 134 -16.22 0.03 -20.29
N ILE A 135 -16.48 0.20 -19.00
CA ILE A 135 -15.71 -0.45 -17.94
C ILE A 135 -16.60 -1.30 -17.04
N SER A 136 -16.22 -2.56 -16.85
CA SER A 136 -16.83 -3.41 -15.84
C SER A 136 -16.01 -3.35 -14.53
N ILE A 137 -16.68 -2.98 -13.43
CA ILE A 137 -16.08 -2.87 -12.10
C ILE A 137 -16.21 -4.15 -11.26
N ASN A 138 -16.79 -5.21 -11.81
CA ASN A 138 -17.10 -6.45 -11.09
C ASN A 138 -16.43 -7.68 -11.72
N LYS A 139 -15.11 -7.63 -11.95
CA LYS A 139 -14.30 -8.71 -12.53
C LYS A 139 -13.36 -9.29 -11.48
N ASP A 140 -13.79 -10.33 -10.77
CA ASP A 140 -13.00 -10.97 -9.72
C ASP A 140 -11.67 -11.54 -10.21
N ALA A 141 -11.59 -11.99 -11.46
CA ALA A 141 -10.36 -12.50 -12.05
C ALA A 141 -9.24 -11.45 -12.09
N LEU A 142 -9.60 -10.17 -12.23
CA LEU A 142 -8.64 -9.07 -12.36
C LEU A 142 -8.33 -8.34 -11.05
N ILE A 143 -8.93 -8.74 -9.91
CA ILE A 143 -8.80 -7.99 -8.66
C ILE A 143 -7.36 -7.80 -8.19
N TYR A 144 -6.47 -8.74 -8.49
CA TYR A 144 -5.06 -8.67 -8.16
C TYR A 144 -4.18 -8.12 -9.29
N TYR A 145 -4.79 -7.80 -10.44
CA TYR A 145 -4.08 -7.18 -11.54
C TYR A 145 -3.97 -5.65 -11.29
N PRO A 146 -2.74 -5.09 -11.14
CA PRO A 146 -2.55 -3.73 -10.69
C PRO A 146 -3.31 -2.66 -11.50
N PRO A 147 -3.31 -2.64 -12.85
CA PRO A 147 -4.07 -1.66 -13.63
C PRO A 147 -5.56 -1.64 -13.28
N TYR A 148 -6.18 -2.82 -13.17
CA TYR A 148 -7.58 -2.96 -12.82
C TYR A 148 -7.86 -2.51 -11.38
N SER A 149 -7.13 -3.07 -10.41
CA SER A 149 -7.36 -2.78 -8.99
C SER A 149 -7.09 -1.31 -8.64
N GLN A 150 -6.12 -0.67 -9.32
CA GLN A 150 -5.84 0.76 -9.17
C GLN A 150 -6.99 1.63 -9.70
N TYR A 151 -7.55 1.27 -10.87
CA TYR A 151 -8.72 1.95 -11.41
C TYR A 151 -9.91 1.85 -10.45
N ILE A 152 -10.27 0.62 -10.00
CA ILE A 152 -11.40 0.42 -9.08
C ILE A 152 -11.21 1.21 -7.79
N ARG A 153 -10.01 1.22 -7.23
CA ARG A 153 -9.70 2.02 -6.04
C ARG A 153 -9.96 3.50 -6.25
N ASN A 154 -9.44 4.07 -7.34
CA ASN A 154 -9.60 5.50 -7.64
C ASN A 154 -11.07 5.84 -7.92
N TYR A 155 -11.80 4.98 -8.63
CA TYR A 155 -13.24 5.09 -8.84
C TYR A 155 -14.02 5.14 -7.51
N LEU A 156 -13.77 4.19 -6.59
CA LEU A 156 -14.44 4.15 -5.29
C LEU A 156 -14.13 5.39 -4.44
N TYR A 157 -12.89 5.88 -4.51
CA TYR A 157 -12.51 7.13 -3.83
C TYR A 157 -13.25 8.33 -4.43
N ASN A 158 -13.31 8.44 -5.76
CA ASN A 158 -14.01 9.52 -6.44
C ASN A 158 -15.51 9.52 -6.11
N GLU A 159 -16.18 8.36 -6.18
CA GLU A 159 -17.57 8.19 -5.77
C GLU A 159 -17.81 8.58 -4.30
N THR A 160 -16.84 8.29 -3.42
CA THR A 160 -16.93 8.67 -2.00
C THR A 160 -16.77 10.19 -1.82
N TYR A 161 -15.84 10.82 -2.56
CA TYR A 161 -15.69 12.28 -2.52
C TYR A 161 -16.94 13.00 -3.05
N ALA A 162 -17.64 12.44 -4.02
CA ALA A 162 -18.90 12.97 -4.54
C ALA A 162 -20.01 13.04 -3.47
N LEU A 163 -19.86 12.37 -2.31
CA LEU A 163 -20.74 12.51 -1.16
C LEU A 163 -20.53 13.83 -0.36
N GLY A 164 -19.69 14.74 -0.85
CA GLY A 164 -19.45 16.05 -0.25
C GLY A 164 -18.27 16.06 0.74
N HIS A 165 -17.38 15.08 0.69
CA HIS A 165 -16.15 15.13 1.49
C HIS A 165 -15.17 16.16 0.93
N PRO A 166 -14.53 16.97 1.81
CA PRO A 166 -13.49 17.90 1.36
C PRO A 166 -12.23 17.14 0.90
N PRO A 167 -11.44 17.72 -0.01
CA PRO A 167 -10.17 17.15 -0.43
C PRO A 167 -9.23 16.91 0.76
N VAL A 168 -8.63 15.72 0.82
CA VAL A 168 -7.78 15.32 1.94
C VAL A 168 -6.39 15.92 1.79
N LYS A 169 -5.92 16.63 2.83
CA LYS A 169 -4.56 17.20 2.85
C LYS A 169 -3.50 16.17 3.30
N LYS A 170 -3.78 15.35 4.31
CA LYS A 170 -2.79 14.42 4.91
C LYS A 170 -3.34 13.02 5.23
N THR A 171 -4.48 12.93 5.90
CA THR A 171 -5.06 11.64 6.33
C THR A 171 -6.57 11.62 6.14
N TYR A 172 -7.13 10.48 5.77
CA TYR A 172 -8.58 10.31 5.65
C TYR A 172 -9.25 10.39 7.02
N SER A 173 -10.39 11.09 7.10
CA SER A 173 -11.21 11.13 8.30
C SER A 173 -11.89 9.76 8.54
N SER A 174 -12.28 9.50 9.78
CA SER A 174 -13.07 8.30 10.10
C SER A 174 -14.41 8.29 9.37
N LYS A 175 -15.02 9.48 9.14
CA LYS A 175 -16.23 9.63 8.33
C LYS A 175 -15.99 9.22 6.89
N PHE A 176 -14.92 9.72 6.25
CA PHE A 176 -14.57 9.32 4.89
C PHE A 176 -14.37 7.81 4.77
N THR A 177 -13.65 7.19 5.71
CA THR A 177 -13.43 5.74 5.68
C THR A 177 -14.73 4.96 5.84
N PHE A 178 -15.63 5.41 6.73
CA PHE A 178 -16.95 4.80 6.91
C PHE A 178 -17.77 4.87 5.61
N ASP A 179 -17.81 6.04 4.97
CA ASP A 179 -18.55 6.25 3.72
C ASP A 179 -17.91 5.49 2.55
N LEU A 180 -16.56 5.37 2.52
CA LEU A 180 -15.86 4.55 1.52
C LEU A 180 -16.21 3.05 1.67
N LEU A 181 -16.30 2.52 2.89
CA LEU A 181 -16.76 1.15 3.13
C LEU A 181 -18.19 0.94 2.63
N SER A 182 -19.08 1.92 2.85
CA SER A 182 -20.45 1.88 2.36
C SER A 182 -20.52 1.98 0.82
N THR A 183 -19.68 2.79 0.21
CA THR A 183 -19.54 2.91 -1.25
C THR A 183 -19.06 1.59 -1.86
N ILE A 184 -18.06 0.93 -1.25
CA ILE A 184 -17.59 -0.39 -1.69
C ILE A 184 -18.74 -1.40 -1.66
N ASP A 185 -19.50 -1.44 -0.57
CA ASP A 185 -20.61 -2.37 -0.44
C ASP A 185 -21.69 -2.17 -1.51
N LYS A 186 -22.02 -0.91 -1.80
CA LYS A 186 -23.02 -0.53 -2.81
C LYS A 186 -22.57 -0.81 -4.24
N LYS A 187 -21.29 -0.58 -4.56
CA LYS A 187 -20.77 -0.60 -5.95
C LYS A 187 -20.16 -1.94 -6.35
N ILE A 188 -19.57 -2.68 -5.42
CA ILE A 188 -18.93 -3.95 -5.72
C ILE A 188 -19.83 -5.10 -5.29
N VAL A 189 -20.35 -5.83 -6.28
CA VAL A 189 -21.27 -6.95 -6.01
C VAL A 189 -20.55 -8.26 -5.74
N ASN A 190 -19.41 -8.49 -6.36
CA ASN A 190 -18.65 -9.74 -6.23
C ASN A 190 -18.02 -9.86 -4.85
N LYS A 191 -18.32 -10.93 -4.12
CA LYS A 191 -17.89 -11.14 -2.73
C LYS A 191 -16.38 -11.08 -2.54
N LYS A 192 -15.59 -11.69 -3.46
CA LYS A 192 -14.12 -11.73 -3.37
C LYS A 192 -13.53 -10.32 -3.46
N SER A 193 -13.88 -9.59 -4.50
CA SER A 193 -13.45 -8.20 -4.72
C SER A 193 -13.93 -7.28 -3.59
N LYS A 194 -15.19 -7.40 -3.18
CA LYS A 194 -15.78 -6.62 -2.08
C LYS A 194 -14.95 -6.81 -0.80
N ASN A 195 -14.73 -8.05 -0.34
CA ASN A 195 -13.95 -8.31 0.87
C ASN A 195 -12.51 -7.80 0.76
N ALA A 196 -11.86 -7.93 -0.40
CA ALA A 196 -10.50 -7.42 -0.61
C ALA A 196 -10.44 -5.89 -0.43
N PHE A 197 -11.36 -5.13 -1.03
CA PHE A 197 -11.41 -3.67 -0.88
C PHE A 197 -11.83 -3.23 0.53
N LEU A 198 -12.79 -3.89 1.16
CA LEU A 198 -13.18 -3.61 2.55
C LEU A 198 -12.00 -3.79 3.50
N LYS A 199 -11.28 -4.92 3.41
CA LYS A 199 -10.09 -5.18 4.23
C LYS A 199 -9.00 -4.14 3.97
N GLN A 200 -8.66 -3.89 2.71
CA GLN A 200 -7.64 -2.91 2.35
C GLN A 200 -7.98 -1.51 2.91
N THR A 201 -9.25 -1.12 2.85
CA THR A 201 -9.72 0.19 3.34
C THR A 201 -9.54 0.32 4.84
N VAL A 202 -10.00 -0.67 5.63
CA VAL A 202 -9.92 -0.59 7.09
C VAL A 202 -8.49 -0.72 7.61
N VAL A 203 -7.65 -1.55 6.97
CA VAL A 203 -6.23 -1.69 7.31
C VAL A 203 -5.48 -0.40 6.97
N SER A 204 -5.73 0.20 5.80
CA SER A 204 -5.14 1.50 5.43
C SER A 204 -5.56 2.61 6.40
N HIS A 205 -6.83 2.63 6.82
CA HIS A 205 -7.32 3.58 7.83
C HIS A 205 -6.57 3.42 9.15
N PHE A 206 -6.40 2.17 9.62
CA PHE A 206 -5.67 1.86 10.83
C PHE A 206 -4.25 2.43 10.79
N TYR A 207 -3.49 2.14 9.72
CA TYR A 207 -2.11 2.60 9.56
C TYR A 207 -1.99 4.12 9.37
N ASN A 208 -2.94 4.76 8.69
CA ASN A 208 -2.94 6.21 8.52
C ASN A 208 -3.17 6.97 9.82
N LYS A 209 -3.86 6.38 10.80
CA LYS A 209 -4.07 7.00 12.12
C LYS A 209 -2.84 6.87 13.02
N SER A 210 -1.99 5.86 12.85
CA SER A 210 -0.74 5.65 13.59
C SER A 210 -0.85 5.87 15.11
N SER A 211 -1.96 5.46 15.72
CA SER A 211 -2.29 5.72 17.11
C SER A 211 -2.94 4.50 17.76
N CYS A 212 -2.62 4.26 19.03
CA CYS A 212 -3.30 3.26 19.86
C CYS A 212 -4.78 3.59 20.11
N VAL A 213 -5.22 4.83 19.84
CA VAL A 213 -6.61 5.26 20.01
C VAL A 213 -7.36 5.01 18.70
N LEU A 214 -8.17 3.96 18.70
CA LEU A 214 -8.97 3.57 17.53
C LEU A 214 -10.36 4.22 17.58
N ASN A 215 -10.74 4.88 16.48
CA ASN A 215 -12.15 5.19 16.26
C ASN A 215 -12.86 3.91 15.80
N LYS A 216 -13.81 3.43 16.59
CA LYS A 216 -14.47 2.14 16.34
C LYS A 216 -15.35 2.13 15.08
N LYS A 217 -15.98 3.24 14.71
CA LYS A 217 -16.98 3.31 13.63
C LYS A 217 -16.56 2.66 12.30
N PRO A 218 -15.38 2.93 11.72
CA PRO A 218 -14.95 2.24 10.50
C PRO A 218 -14.76 0.73 10.68
N PHE A 219 -14.28 0.29 11.85
CA PHE A 219 -14.11 -1.14 12.15
C PHE A 219 -15.42 -1.87 12.29
N ASP A 220 -16.37 -1.28 13.05
CA ASP A 220 -17.73 -1.84 13.21
C ASP A 220 -18.40 -1.98 11.82
N LYS A 221 -18.27 -0.94 10.96
CA LYS A 221 -18.79 -0.99 9.59
C LYS A 221 -18.12 -2.08 8.76
N PHE A 222 -16.80 -2.27 8.88
CA PHE A 222 -16.11 -3.39 8.23
C PHE A 222 -16.65 -4.75 8.71
N PHE A 223 -16.83 -4.95 10.02
CA PHE A 223 -17.35 -6.21 10.56
C PHE A 223 -18.79 -6.49 10.14
N GLU A 224 -19.60 -5.44 9.97
CA GLU A 224 -20.96 -5.54 9.43
C GLU A 224 -20.93 -6.04 7.97
N LEU A 225 -20.14 -5.38 7.11
CA LEU A 225 -20.19 -5.59 5.65
C LEU A 225 -19.35 -6.79 5.16
N SER A 226 -18.24 -7.09 5.81
CA SER A 226 -17.38 -8.20 5.36
C SER A 226 -18.04 -9.54 5.60
N THR A 227 -17.99 -10.42 4.60
CA THR A 227 -18.44 -11.82 4.67
C THR A 227 -17.30 -12.81 4.83
N SER A 228 -16.02 -12.33 4.90
CA SER A 228 -14.82 -13.17 5.01
C SER A 228 -14.42 -13.40 6.48
N PRO A 229 -14.60 -14.63 7.04
CA PRO A 229 -14.16 -14.92 8.41
C PRO A 229 -12.67 -14.74 8.60
N LYS A 230 -11.85 -15.08 7.59
CA LYS A 230 -10.40 -14.89 7.58
C LYS A 230 -10.03 -13.42 7.73
N ASP A 231 -10.68 -12.53 6.98
CA ASP A 231 -10.38 -11.09 7.02
C ASP A 231 -10.89 -10.46 8.31
N LYS A 232 -12.05 -10.86 8.81
CA LYS A 232 -12.55 -10.46 10.13
C LYS A 232 -11.58 -10.86 11.24
N LYS A 233 -11.10 -12.12 11.24
CA LYS A 233 -10.09 -12.59 12.21
C LYS A 233 -8.84 -11.73 12.16
N HIS A 234 -8.29 -11.46 10.95
CA HIS A 234 -7.09 -10.66 10.80
C HIS A 234 -7.26 -9.22 11.29
N VAL A 235 -8.36 -8.55 10.95
CA VAL A 235 -8.65 -7.18 11.43
C VAL A 235 -8.84 -7.16 12.95
N GLN A 236 -9.48 -8.19 13.53
CA GLN A 236 -9.61 -8.31 14.98
C GLN A 236 -8.25 -8.48 15.66
N GLN A 237 -7.34 -9.26 15.07
CA GLN A 237 -5.96 -9.41 15.55
C GLN A 237 -5.22 -8.06 15.56
N ILE A 238 -5.34 -7.26 14.49
CA ILE A 238 -4.74 -5.91 14.45
C ILE A 238 -5.28 -5.03 15.58
N ILE A 239 -6.60 -5.06 15.82
CA ILE A 239 -7.23 -4.30 16.91
C ILE A 239 -6.71 -4.78 18.27
N ASN A 240 -6.64 -6.09 18.49
CA ASN A 240 -6.15 -6.66 19.74
C ASN A 240 -4.67 -6.29 19.96
N ASP A 241 -3.83 -6.44 18.95
CA ASP A 241 -2.42 -6.07 19.00
C ASP A 241 -2.23 -4.59 19.34
N SER A 242 -3.09 -3.70 18.79
CA SER A 242 -3.02 -2.27 19.09
C SER A 242 -3.35 -1.91 20.53
N LYS A 243 -4.13 -2.75 21.22
CA LYS A 243 -4.52 -2.55 22.61
C LYS A 243 -3.60 -3.25 23.60
N ALA A 244 -2.83 -4.23 23.15
CA ALA A 244 -2.00 -5.06 24.02
C ALA A 244 -0.80 -4.29 24.62
N VAL A 245 -0.32 -3.23 23.96
CA VAL A 245 0.76 -2.37 24.45
C VAL A 245 0.21 -0.99 24.77
N VAL A 246 -0.02 -0.74 26.05
CA VAL A 246 -0.79 0.43 26.52
C VAL A 246 0.13 1.63 26.71
N LYS A 247 -0.29 2.78 26.16
CA LYS A 247 0.40 4.07 26.36
C LYS A 247 0.46 4.43 27.84
N ASN A 248 1.56 5.01 28.28
CA ASN A 248 1.87 5.45 29.64
C ASN A 248 2.08 4.32 30.66
N GLN A 249 2.05 3.05 30.24
CA GLN A 249 2.47 1.93 31.08
C GLN A 249 3.94 1.58 30.80
N MET A 250 4.58 0.88 31.74
CA MET A 250 5.90 0.29 31.52
C MET A 250 5.79 -0.77 30.43
N ILE A 251 6.78 -0.80 29.54
CA ILE A 251 6.84 -1.88 28.55
C ILE A 251 7.07 -3.21 29.29
N LYS A 252 6.27 -4.21 28.97
CA LYS A 252 6.52 -5.56 29.47
C LYS A 252 7.76 -6.11 28.80
N ASP A 253 8.57 -6.82 29.57
CA ASP A 253 9.73 -7.49 28.99
C ASP A 253 9.32 -8.60 28.03
N PHE A 254 10.16 -8.85 27.05
CA PHE A 254 10.08 -9.98 26.13
C PHE A 254 11.47 -10.32 25.59
N SER A 255 11.64 -11.58 25.26
CA SER A 255 12.87 -12.07 24.69
C SER A 255 12.99 -11.79 23.20
N VAL A 256 14.19 -11.40 22.78
CA VAL A 256 14.61 -11.29 21.37
C VAL A 256 15.93 -12.06 21.20
N ILE A 257 16.22 -12.49 19.98
CA ILE A 257 17.45 -13.21 19.65
C ILE A 257 18.32 -12.31 18.77
N ASP A 258 19.58 -12.13 19.13
CA ASP A 258 20.54 -11.42 18.31
C ASP A 258 21.12 -12.31 17.20
N TYR A 259 21.86 -11.74 16.26
CA TYR A 259 22.44 -12.50 15.16
C TYR A 259 23.70 -13.31 15.52
N ALA A 260 24.11 -13.28 16.79
CA ALA A 260 25.03 -14.22 17.39
C ALA A 260 24.31 -15.40 18.08
N ASN A 261 22.98 -15.50 17.89
CA ASN A 261 22.11 -16.52 18.46
C ASN A 261 21.99 -16.50 19.99
N SER A 262 22.17 -15.31 20.59
CA SER A 262 22.02 -15.10 22.04
C SER A 262 20.66 -14.49 22.36
N THR A 263 19.95 -15.05 23.33
CA THR A 263 18.67 -14.50 23.83
C THR A 263 18.95 -13.29 24.70
N ARG A 264 18.22 -12.21 24.45
CA ARG A 264 18.37 -10.93 25.16
C ARG A 264 17.02 -10.43 25.63
N SER A 265 16.98 -9.76 26.79
CA SER A 265 15.82 -9.03 27.28
C SER A 265 15.71 -7.68 26.57
N ILE A 266 14.51 -7.32 26.05
CA ILE A 266 14.33 -6.01 25.42
C ILE A 266 14.44 -4.87 26.42
N THR A 267 14.00 -5.06 27.66
CA THR A 267 14.08 -4.04 28.70
C THR A 267 15.51 -3.75 29.11
N GLU A 268 16.40 -4.73 29.07
CA GLU A 268 17.86 -4.52 29.31
C GLU A 268 18.49 -3.74 28.14
N ILE A 269 18.14 -4.07 26.88
CA ILE A 269 18.70 -3.41 25.69
C ILE A 269 18.36 -1.91 25.68
N ILE A 270 17.13 -1.55 26.06
CA ILE A 270 16.64 -0.16 26.02
C ILE A 270 16.83 0.60 27.33
N LYS A 271 17.37 -0.01 28.36
CA LYS A 271 17.51 0.61 29.69
C LYS A 271 18.21 1.97 29.64
N GLY A 272 17.53 2.99 30.17
CA GLY A 272 18.05 4.37 30.21
C GLY A 272 18.05 5.12 28.86
N LYS A 273 17.42 4.57 27.81
CA LYS A 273 17.42 5.14 26.47
C LYS A 273 16.00 5.39 25.94
N ASN A 274 15.81 6.46 25.19
CA ASN A 274 14.65 6.59 24.34
C ASN A 274 14.77 5.61 23.17
N ALA A 275 13.74 4.83 22.90
CA ALA A 275 13.81 3.72 21.93
C ALA A 275 12.63 3.71 20.96
N MET A 276 12.91 3.37 19.71
CA MET A 276 11.94 2.93 18.72
C MET A 276 12.17 1.45 18.41
N LEU A 277 11.24 0.59 18.82
CA LEU A 277 11.24 -0.84 18.51
C LEU A 277 10.43 -1.02 17.23
N PHE A 278 11.09 -1.36 16.13
CA PHE A 278 10.44 -1.58 14.84
C PHE A 278 10.33 -3.07 14.54
N PHE A 279 9.12 -3.60 14.64
CA PHE A 279 8.76 -4.96 14.25
C PHE A 279 8.48 -4.98 12.75
N TRP A 280 9.16 -5.84 12.01
CA TRP A 280 9.09 -5.87 10.56
C TRP A 280 9.19 -7.28 9.99
N ASN A 281 8.75 -7.44 8.74
CA ASN A 281 9.06 -8.59 7.88
C ASN A 281 9.28 -8.13 6.44
N GLN A 282 9.88 -9.02 5.64
CA GLN A 282 10.29 -8.70 4.27
C GLN A 282 9.09 -8.57 3.31
N GLU A 283 7.97 -9.20 3.63
CA GLU A 283 6.73 -9.14 2.82
C GLU A 283 6.19 -7.70 2.72
N TYR A 284 6.27 -6.94 3.82
CA TYR A 284 5.71 -5.58 3.89
C TYR A 284 6.74 -4.48 3.64
N TYR A 285 8.01 -4.72 3.99
CA TYR A 285 9.04 -3.69 3.90
C TYR A 285 10.33 -4.24 3.28
N PRO A 286 10.72 -3.74 2.07
CA PRO A 286 12.03 -4.04 1.50
C PRO A 286 13.17 -3.55 2.40
N LYS A 287 14.21 -4.35 2.56
CA LYS A 287 15.38 -4.04 3.43
C LYS A 287 16.03 -2.69 3.11
N ASN A 288 16.14 -2.34 1.83
CA ASN A 288 16.71 -1.06 1.41
C ASN A 288 15.87 0.14 1.87
N TYR A 289 14.54 0.01 1.83
CA TYR A 289 13.64 1.04 2.35
C TYR A 289 13.80 1.22 3.86
N ILE A 290 13.87 0.10 4.61
CA ILE A 290 14.09 0.14 6.06
C ILE A 290 15.42 0.86 6.36
N ALA A 291 16.51 0.47 5.70
CA ALA A 291 17.84 1.06 5.89
C ALA A 291 17.83 2.58 5.63
N SER A 292 17.25 3.01 4.51
CA SER A 292 17.16 4.43 4.15
C SER A 292 16.32 5.22 5.14
N ARG A 293 15.18 4.65 5.58
CA ARG A 293 14.27 5.33 6.52
C ARG A 293 14.86 5.41 7.92
N ILE A 294 15.52 4.34 8.42
CA ILE A 294 16.22 4.36 9.71
C ILE A 294 17.33 5.40 9.68
N LYS A 295 18.16 5.45 8.62
CA LYS A 295 19.20 6.47 8.47
C LYS A 295 18.63 7.89 8.51
N GLN A 296 17.53 8.14 7.80
CA GLN A 296 16.85 9.44 7.84
C GLN A 296 16.37 9.79 9.24
N LEU A 297 15.69 8.85 9.92
CA LEU A 297 15.14 9.09 11.25
C LEU A 297 16.23 9.27 12.30
N SER A 298 17.30 8.47 12.28
CA SER A 298 18.43 8.59 13.22
C SER A 298 19.21 9.89 13.05
N ASN A 299 19.35 10.39 11.83
CA ASN A 299 19.95 11.70 11.59
C ASN A 299 19.07 12.86 12.11
N THR A 300 17.73 12.69 12.01
CA THR A 300 16.78 13.74 12.45
C THR A 300 16.55 13.71 13.96
N TYR A 301 16.57 12.54 14.57
CA TYR A 301 16.28 12.31 16.00
C TYR A 301 17.39 11.45 16.64
N PRO A 302 18.59 12.02 16.89
CA PRO A 302 19.78 11.26 17.30
C PRO A 302 19.74 10.71 18.73
N ASN A 303 18.87 11.25 19.60
CA ASN A 303 18.77 10.82 21.00
C ASN A 303 17.90 9.57 21.17
N ILE A 304 17.51 8.90 20.07
CA ILE A 304 16.68 7.69 20.07
C ILE A 304 17.48 6.51 19.53
N ILE A 305 17.45 5.39 20.22
CA ILE A 305 17.95 4.14 19.65
C ILE A 305 16.88 3.48 18.78
N TYR A 306 17.31 2.93 17.65
CA TYR A 306 16.45 2.30 16.66
C TYR A 306 16.73 0.80 16.64
N ILE A 307 15.82 0.01 17.19
CA ILE A 307 15.91 -1.45 17.27
C ILE A 307 15.02 -2.07 16.19
N GLN A 308 15.60 -2.88 15.30
CA GLN A 308 14.87 -3.60 14.27
C GLN A 308 14.67 -5.05 14.70
N ILE A 309 13.40 -5.48 14.73
CA ILE A 309 13.01 -6.80 15.22
C ILE A 309 12.23 -7.52 14.10
N GLU A 310 12.84 -8.54 13.54
CA GLU A 310 12.22 -9.37 12.52
C GLU A 310 11.20 -10.33 13.17
N ILE A 311 9.96 -10.37 12.62
CA ILE A 311 8.83 -11.04 13.29
C ILE A 311 8.60 -12.50 12.86
N ASP A 312 9.20 -12.94 11.76
CA ASP A 312 9.04 -14.32 11.26
C ASP A 312 10.07 -15.30 11.80
N GLY A 313 11.01 -14.82 12.62
CA GLY A 313 12.06 -15.64 13.23
C GLY A 313 13.17 -16.05 12.24
N ASN A 314 13.36 -15.31 11.16
CA ASN A 314 14.35 -15.66 10.14
C ASN A 314 15.69 -14.98 10.40
N TYR A 315 16.63 -15.71 11.02
CA TYR A 315 17.99 -15.25 11.32
C TYR A 315 18.83 -14.84 10.11
N LYS A 316 18.41 -15.17 8.87
CA LYS A 316 19.08 -14.77 7.62
C LYS A 316 18.67 -13.38 7.15
N ASN A 317 17.71 -12.74 7.80
CA ASN A 317 17.11 -11.48 7.37
C ASN A 317 17.81 -10.23 7.92
N THR A 318 19.14 -10.20 7.98
CA THR A 318 19.87 -8.97 8.34
C THR A 318 19.64 -7.86 7.30
N ILE A 319 19.59 -6.62 7.78
CA ILE A 319 19.51 -5.42 6.95
C ILE A 319 20.92 -4.84 6.81
N LYS A 320 21.52 -4.95 5.63
CA LYS A 320 22.80 -4.31 5.34
C LYS A 320 22.69 -2.80 5.56
N LYS A 321 23.77 -2.14 5.98
CA LYS A 321 23.86 -0.70 6.29
C LYS A 321 23.16 -0.24 7.59
N ILE A 322 22.70 -1.16 8.43
CA ILE A 322 22.29 -0.91 9.82
C ILE A 322 23.21 -1.73 10.73
N ASP A 323 23.62 -1.14 11.87
CA ASP A 323 24.42 -1.86 12.84
C ASP A 323 23.71 -3.15 13.30
N VAL A 324 24.37 -4.29 13.16
CA VAL A 324 23.82 -5.60 13.51
C VAL A 324 23.48 -5.70 15.00
N LYS A 325 24.17 -4.94 15.85
CA LYS A 325 23.92 -4.89 17.31
C LYS A 325 22.52 -4.34 17.66
N ASN A 326 21.89 -3.64 16.74
CA ASN A 326 20.53 -3.11 16.88
C ASN A 326 19.49 -3.95 16.13
N GLN A 327 19.88 -5.13 15.62
CA GLN A 327 19.01 -6.01 14.86
C GLN A 327 18.79 -7.31 15.62
N PHE A 328 17.54 -7.73 15.69
CA PHE A 328 17.08 -8.91 16.40
C PHE A 328 15.99 -9.61 15.61
N PHE A 329 15.66 -10.82 16.02
CA PHE A 329 14.46 -11.53 15.56
C PHE A 329 13.69 -12.12 16.72
N ILE A 330 12.41 -12.43 16.50
CA ILE A 330 11.51 -12.99 17.51
C ILE A 330 11.54 -14.52 17.43
N ASP A 331 11.75 -15.16 18.55
CA ASP A 331 11.52 -16.59 18.71
C ASP A 331 10.02 -16.91 18.78
N LYS A 332 9.66 -18.14 18.41
CA LYS A 332 8.27 -18.61 18.49
C LYS A 332 7.69 -18.59 19.90
N ASN A 333 8.55 -18.72 20.91
CA ASN A 333 8.18 -18.74 22.32
C ASN A 333 8.30 -17.36 23.00
N SER A 334 8.71 -16.32 22.28
CA SER A 334 8.82 -14.97 22.84
C SER A 334 7.46 -14.44 23.30
N GLU A 335 7.44 -13.77 24.44
CA GLU A 335 6.27 -13.09 25.01
C GLU A 335 5.71 -12.03 24.06
N ALA A 336 6.54 -11.53 23.13
CA ALA A 336 6.11 -10.61 22.07
C ALA A 336 5.01 -11.20 21.16
N GLN A 337 4.88 -12.53 21.06
CA GLN A 337 3.82 -13.18 20.29
C GLN A 337 2.41 -12.82 20.80
N THR A 338 2.29 -12.41 22.07
CA THR A 338 0.99 -11.99 22.65
C THR A 338 0.45 -10.69 22.07
N PHE A 339 1.31 -9.85 21.46
CA PHE A 339 0.92 -8.59 20.84
C PHE A 339 1.33 -8.47 19.35
N LEU A 340 1.81 -9.56 18.75
CA LEU A 340 2.15 -9.68 17.33
C LEU A 340 1.24 -10.69 16.60
N THR A 341 0.03 -10.90 17.07
CA THR A 341 -0.89 -11.94 16.58
C THR A 341 -1.29 -11.74 15.12
N SER A 342 -1.33 -10.50 14.64
CA SER A 342 -1.63 -10.15 13.24
C SER A 342 -0.43 -10.31 12.31
N LYS A 343 0.80 -10.46 12.83
CA LYS A 343 2.07 -10.41 12.08
C LYS A 343 2.28 -9.13 11.26
N MET A 344 1.52 -8.09 11.57
CA MET A 344 1.63 -6.81 10.88
C MET A 344 2.77 -5.95 11.46
N PRO A 345 3.55 -5.27 10.60
CA PRO A 345 4.61 -4.39 11.05
C PRO A 345 4.12 -3.24 11.92
N ARG A 346 4.90 -2.87 12.92
CA ARG A 346 4.57 -1.77 13.85
C ARG A 346 5.81 -1.19 14.51
N CYS A 347 5.70 0.04 15.00
CA CYS A 347 6.68 0.62 15.92
C CYS A 347 6.06 0.75 17.31
N ILE A 348 6.84 0.38 18.33
CA ILE A 348 6.56 0.72 19.73
C ILE A 348 7.59 1.78 20.14
N LEU A 349 7.12 2.90 20.68
CA LEU A 349 7.96 4.01 21.14
C LEU A 349 8.01 3.99 22.68
N VAL A 350 9.22 3.97 23.22
CA VAL A 350 9.48 3.84 24.66
C VAL A 350 10.43 4.94 25.09
N ASN A 351 10.15 5.62 26.21
CA ASN A 351 11.05 6.63 26.74
C ASN A 351 12.14 6.02 27.64
N LYS A 352 13.14 6.83 28.04
CA LYS A 352 14.31 6.42 28.82
C LYS A 352 14.00 5.76 30.15
N ILE A 353 12.78 5.96 30.72
CA ILE A 353 12.36 5.27 31.96
C ILE A 353 11.57 3.99 31.69
N GLY A 354 11.49 3.54 30.43
CA GLY A 354 10.77 2.30 30.06
C GLY A 354 9.26 2.47 29.86
N LYS A 355 8.72 3.70 29.86
CA LYS A 355 7.29 3.97 29.61
C LYS A 355 6.99 4.02 28.11
N VAL A 356 5.93 3.33 27.68
CA VAL A 356 5.41 3.37 26.32
C VAL A 356 4.81 4.75 26.03
N THR A 357 5.32 5.45 25.05
CA THR A 357 4.76 6.73 24.54
C THR A 357 3.79 6.51 23.38
N ASN A 358 4.01 5.47 22.57
CA ASN A 358 3.09 4.98 21.56
C ASN A 358 3.26 3.46 21.37
N GLY A 359 2.21 2.69 21.62
CA GLY A 359 2.24 1.21 21.54
C GLY A 359 2.00 0.66 20.13
N TYR A 360 1.56 1.48 19.18
CA TYR A 360 1.34 1.07 17.80
C TYR A 360 1.46 2.24 16.82
N ALA A 361 2.66 2.53 16.36
CA ALA A 361 2.93 3.55 15.34
C ALA A 361 3.26 2.88 14.00
N SER A 362 2.88 3.52 12.90
CA SER A 362 3.26 3.07 11.55
C SER A 362 4.61 3.65 11.15
N PHE A 363 5.54 2.79 10.75
CA PHE A 363 6.89 3.16 10.32
C PHE A 363 6.90 4.11 9.12
N SER A 364 5.98 3.91 8.18
CA SER A 364 5.87 4.72 6.96
C SER A 364 4.96 5.95 7.10
N SER A 365 4.23 6.09 8.21
CA SER A 365 3.33 7.23 8.41
C SER A 365 4.09 8.55 8.61
N TYR A 366 3.54 9.63 8.07
CA TYR A 366 4.03 10.98 8.35
C TYR A 366 3.98 11.33 9.85
N ASN A 367 2.97 10.82 10.55
CA ASN A 367 2.75 11.11 11.97
C ASN A 367 3.88 10.57 12.88
N ILE A 368 4.66 9.59 12.44
CA ILE A 368 5.77 9.06 13.24
C ILE A 368 6.79 10.16 13.58
N ASN A 369 7.00 11.13 12.69
CA ASN A 369 7.93 12.23 12.93
C ASN A 369 7.51 13.09 14.13
N GLN A 370 6.21 13.31 14.33
CA GLN A 370 5.70 14.06 15.48
C GLN A 370 5.95 13.30 16.80
N TYR A 371 5.75 11.99 16.80
CA TYR A 371 5.99 11.16 17.98
C TYR A 371 7.48 11.08 18.31
N LEU A 372 8.33 10.92 17.30
CA LEU A 372 9.79 10.86 17.51
C LEU A 372 10.35 12.21 17.93
N LYS A 373 9.82 13.33 17.43
CA LYS A 373 10.24 14.67 17.89
C LYS A 373 10.04 14.81 19.39
N VAL A 374 8.84 14.49 19.90
CA VAL A 374 8.54 14.55 21.35
C VAL A 374 9.42 13.59 22.15
N LEU A 375 9.68 12.39 21.61
CA LEU A 375 10.52 11.40 22.30
C LEU A 375 11.99 11.80 22.34
N ASN A 376 12.49 12.51 21.33
CA ASN A 376 13.89 12.95 21.21
C ASN A 376 14.21 14.14 22.12
N GLU A 377 13.20 14.95 22.47
CA GLU A 377 13.33 16.15 23.30
C GLU A 377 13.25 15.84 24.81
N ASN A 378 12.76 14.64 25.20
CA ASN A 378 12.64 14.16 26.59
C ASN A 378 13.78 13.19 26.95
#